data_dff89ae4c7664c5c4afb1231ff7a8734
#
_entry.id   dff89ae4c7664c5c4afb1231ff7a8734
#
_cell.length_a   1.000
_cell.length_b   1.000
_cell.length_c   1.000
_cell.angle_alpha   90.00
_cell.angle_beta   90.00
_cell.angle_gamma   90.00
#
_symmetry.space_group_name_H-M   'P 1'
#
loop_
_entity.id
_entity.type
_entity.pdbx_description
1 polymer ?
#
loop_
_entity_poly.entity_id
_entity_poly.type
_entity_poly.pdbx_seq_one_letter_code
_entity_poly.pdbx_strand_id
1 'polypeptide(L)'
;AQIGIAAPIILQTLRLCQGLGLGGEWGGAVLMTYEYASKRERAFYASIPQMGLATGLCLSSGVVALLSWGLTNEQFMAWGWRCAFLLSVVLVGVALYIRMHILETPDFRKAQERGKTEHKSLPIVRVCKEHPGNIALGVGARWIDGVFFNVLAVFVITYLVQYVDVPRTEALTVVMIAALVMCPFILFAGRLADRFGRGKVYGLASLLCGLSIFPSFWLMEGSGGNLFLIGLAIVIPLSVFYAGVFGPEAALFSDLFPPDVRYTGISIVYQFPGFLVAGIVPGLCTLFMKWNDGDPLYVCLFTLLAGLTSAASAFIIQRKHNAAVRRSVDGEVEHV
;
A
#
# COMPACT_ATOMS: atom_id res chain seq x y z
N ALA A 1 -4.82 -30.32 16.59
CA ALA A 1 -3.54 -30.59 15.90
C ALA A 1 -2.78 -31.65 16.70
N GLN A 2 -2.27 -32.68 16.03
CA GLN A 2 -1.54 -33.79 16.68
C GLN A 2 -0.22 -33.36 17.35
N ILE A 3 0.32 -32.20 16.96
CA ILE A 3 1.60 -31.65 17.47
C ILE A 3 1.43 -30.56 18.55
N GLY A 4 0.21 -30.37 19.07
CA GLY A 4 -0.06 -29.46 20.18
C GLY A 4 0.46 -28.03 19.97
N ILE A 5 1.16 -27.48 20.96
CA ILE A 5 1.70 -26.09 20.95
C ILE A 5 2.78 -25.84 19.86
N ALA A 6 3.39 -26.89 19.32
CA ALA A 6 4.35 -26.74 18.23
C ALA A 6 3.70 -26.21 16.93
N ALA A 7 2.41 -26.49 16.69
CA ALA A 7 1.71 -25.99 15.50
C ALA A 7 1.68 -24.46 15.41
N PRO A 8 1.21 -23.71 16.41
CA PRO A 8 1.23 -22.24 16.37
C PRO A 8 2.67 -21.67 16.34
N ILE A 9 3.64 -22.28 17.00
CA ILE A 9 5.04 -21.83 16.97
C ILE A 9 5.60 -21.95 15.55
N ILE A 10 5.43 -23.10 14.90
CA ILE A 10 5.88 -23.32 13.51
C ILE A 10 5.20 -22.33 12.57
N LEU A 11 3.87 -22.14 12.72
CA LEU A 11 3.12 -21.20 11.89
C LEU A 11 3.68 -19.78 12.02
N GLN A 12 3.92 -19.30 13.25
CA GLN A 12 4.47 -17.97 13.49
C GLN A 12 5.89 -17.82 12.93
N THR A 13 6.73 -18.84 13.10
CA THR A 13 8.09 -18.84 12.53
C THR A 13 8.05 -18.74 10.99
N LEU A 14 7.19 -19.54 10.34
CA LEU A 14 7.00 -19.49 8.89
C LEU A 14 6.46 -18.13 8.44
N ARG A 15 5.55 -17.52 9.20
CA ARG A 15 5.05 -16.16 8.93
C ARG A 15 6.14 -15.10 9.06
N LEU A 16 7.04 -15.21 10.03
CA LEU A 16 8.20 -14.33 10.14
C LEU A 16 9.14 -14.49 8.93
N CYS A 17 9.46 -15.73 8.54
CA CYS A 17 10.26 -15.98 7.34
C CYS A 17 9.60 -15.42 6.06
N GLN A 18 8.29 -15.59 5.92
CA GLN A 18 7.51 -15.02 4.82
C GLN A 18 7.61 -13.49 4.83
N GLY A 19 7.44 -12.84 5.99
CA GLY A 19 7.56 -11.38 6.13
C GLY A 19 8.94 -10.86 5.73
N LEU A 20 10.00 -11.55 6.13
CA LEU A 20 11.38 -11.21 5.73
C LEU A 20 11.56 -11.32 4.19
N GLY A 21 11.00 -12.36 3.57
CA GLY A 21 11.04 -12.53 2.11
C GLY A 21 10.30 -11.42 1.36
N LEU A 22 9.08 -11.08 1.80
CA LEU A 22 8.24 -10.07 1.18
C LEU A 22 8.76 -8.63 1.40
N GLY A 23 9.52 -8.40 2.47
CA GLY A 23 10.00 -7.07 2.85
C GLY A 23 10.85 -6.36 1.78
N GLY A 24 11.58 -7.13 0.95
CA GLY A 24 12.37 -6.61 -0.17
C GLY A 24 11.66 -6.66 -1.53
N GLU A 25 10.60 -7.43 -1.68
CA GLU A 25 10.00 -7.72 -2.97
C GLU A 25 9.28 -6.50 -3.57
N TRP A 26 8.49 -5.81 -2.77
CA TRP A 26 7.75 -4.63 -3.22
C TRP A 26 8.67 -3.54 -3.81
N GLY A 27 9.75 -3.21 -3.09
CA GLY A 27 10.72 -2.21 -3.56
C GLY A 27 11.36 -2.59 -4.89
N GLY A 28 11.68 -3.88 -5.09
CA GLY A 28 12.21 -4.41 -6.34
C GLY A 28 11.24 -4.29 -7.51
N ALA A 29 9.98 -4.71 -7.32
CA ALA A 29 8.94 -4.65 -8.34
C ALA A 29 8.65 -3.20 -8.77
N VAL A 30 8.53 -2.30 -7.78
CA VAL A 30 8.31 -0.86 -8.02
C VAL A 30 9.46 -0.23 -8.78
N LEU A 31 10.71 -0.47 -8.37
CA LEU A 31 11.87 0.12 -9.03
C LEU A 31 12.01 -0.35 -10.48
N MET A 32 11.75 -1.62 -10.74
CA MET A 32 11.77 -2.14 -12.11
C MET A 32 10.80 -1.35 -12.99
N THR A 33 9.53 -1.27 -12.61
CA THR A 33 8.53 -0.57 -13.40
C THR A 33 8.79 0.93 -13.49
N TYR A 34 9.33 1.54 -12.44
CA TYR A 34 9.66 2.96 -12.39
C TYR A 34 10.88 3.32 -13.26
N GLU A 35 11.96 2.55 -13.21
CA GLU A 35 13.22 2.87 -13.90
C GLU A 35 13.21 2.50 -15.38
N TYR A 36 12.47 1.45 -15.77
CA TYR A 36 12.26 1.13 -17.19
C TYR A 36 11.23 2.04 -17.87
N ALA A 37 10.41 2.77 -17.13
CA ALA A 37 9.42 3.68 -17.68
C ALA A 37 10.05 5.00 -18.17
N SER A 38 9.44 5.60 -19.20
CA SER A 38 9.77 6.95 -19.61
C SER A 38 9.54 7.95 -18.47
N LYS A 39 10.34 9.01 -18.38
CA LYS A 39 10.22 10.03 -17.30
C LYS A 39 8.82 10.61 -17.16
N ARG A 40 8.04 10.62 -18.26
CA ARG A 40 6.67 11.17 -18.31
C ARG A 40 5.59 10.22 -17.80
N GLU A 41 5.90 8.91 -17.68
CA GLU A 41 4.92 7.86 -17.36
C GLU A 41 5.33 7.01 -16.15
N ARG A 42 6.32 7.47 -15.39
CA ARG A 42 6.87 6.73 -14.26
C ARG A 42 5.84 6.41 -13.18
N ALA A 43 4.90 7.34 -12.89
CA ALA A 43 3.89 7.09 -11.89
C ALA A 43 2.84 6.10 -12.41
N PHE A 44 2.48 6.14 -13.67
CA PHE A 44 1.59 5.15 -14.28
C PHE A 44 2.18 3.74 -14.21
N TYR A 45 3.42 3.56 -14.69
CA TYR A 45 4.03 2.22 -14.67
C TYR A 45 4.32 1.73 -13.25
N ALA A 46 4.72 2.59 -12.33
CA ALA A 46 4.91 2.24 -10.92
C ALA A 46 3.60 1.92 -10.18
N SER A 47 2.44 2.34 -10.71
CA SER A 47 1.14 1.97 -10.16
C SER A 47 0.68 0.55 -10.54
N ILE A 48 1.27 -0.06 -11.56
CA ILE A 48 0.90 -1.42 -12.01
C ILE A 48 1.16 -2.47 -10.91
N PRO A 49 2.34 -2.53 -10.26
CA PRO A 49 2.55 -3.46 -9.15
C PRO A 49 1.58 -3.24 -7.97
N GLN A 50 1.12 -2.01 -7.77
CA GLN A 50 0.16 -1.69 -6.71
C GLN A 50 -1.20 -2.39 -6.91
N MET A 51 -1.62 -2.63 -8.15
CA MET A 51 -2.82 -3.42 -8.43
C MET A 51 -2.70 -4.87 -7.92
N GLY A 52 -1.49 -5.36 -7.72
CA GLY A 52 -1.23 -6.70 -7.20
C GLY A 52 -1.92 -6.99 -5.87
N LEU A 53 -2.13 -5.97 -5.02
CA LEU A 53 -2.88 -6.11 -3.76
C LEU A 53 -4.32 -6.57 -4.01
N ALA A 54 -5.06 -5.85 -4.83
CA ALA A 54 -6.47 -6.12 -5.10
C ALA A 54 -6.66 -7.36 -5.99
N THR A 55 -5.86 -7.48 -7.06
CA THR A 55 -5.92 -8.65 -7.96
C THR A 55 -5.51 -9.93 -7.25
N GLY A 56 -4.50 -9.88 -6.36
CA GLY A 56 -4.08 -11.01 -5.53
C GLY A 56 -5.17 -11.45 -4.56
N LEU A 57 -5.86 -10.51 -3.92
CA LEU A 57 -6.99 -10.81 -3.04
C LEU A 57 -8.13 -11.50 -3.83
N CYS A 58 -8.47 -10.99 -5.00
CA CYS A 58 -9.52 -11.56 -5.84
C CYS A 58 -9.14 -12.95 -6.37
N LEU A 59 -7.90 -13.13 -6.81
CA LEU A 59 -7.41 -14.40 -7.31
C LEU A 59 -7.41 -15.46 -6.20
N SER A 60 -6.88 -15.12 -5.02
CA SER A 60 -6.84 -16.06 -3.89
C SER A 60 -8.24 -16.44 -3.40
N SER A 61 -9.13 -15.46 -3.26
CA SER A 61 -10.53 -15.70 -2.87
C SER A 61 -11.30 -16.50 -3.94
N GLY A 62 -11.05 -16.21 -5.23
CA GLY A 62 -11.63 -16.94 -6.35
C GLY A 62 -11.20 -18.40 -6.37
N VAL A 63 -9.93 -18.70 -6.15
CA VAL A 63 -9.42 -20.08 -6.05
C VAL A 63 -10.08 -20.83 -4.90
N VAL A 64 -10.16 -20.21 -3.72
CA VAL A 64 -10.84 -20.83 -2.57
C VAL A 64 -12.32 -21.06 -2.85
N ALA A 65 -13.00 -20.10 -3.47
CA ALA A 65 -14.41 -20.23 -3.83
C ALA A 65 -14.64 -21.38 -4.83
N LEU A 66 -13.82 -21.47 -5.89
CA LEU A 66 -13.89 -22.54 -6.88
C LEU A 66 -13.67 -23.93 -6.25
N LEU A 67 -12.68 -24.05 -5.38
CA LEU A 67 -12.43 -25.29 -4.65
C LEU A 67 -13.59 -25.65 -3.70
N SER A 68 -14.18 -24.66 -3.03
CA SER A 68 -15.32 -24.87 -2.14
C SER A 68 -16.61 -25.23 -2.91
N TRP A 69 -16.75 -24.76 -4.14
CA TRP A 69 -17.87 -25.11 -5.00
C TRP A 69 -17.72 -26.51 -5.62
N GLY A 70 -16.50 -26.90 -6.00
CA GLY A 70 -16.22 -28.17 -6.65
C GLY A 70 -16.00 -29.36 -5.68
N LEU A 71 -15.81 -29.11 -4.39
CA LEU A 71 -15.52 -30.13 -3.38
C LEU A 71 -16.60 -30.14 -2.28
N THR A 72 -16.86 -31.32 -1.71
CA THR A 72 -17.67 -31.37 -0.49
C THR A 72 -16.91 -30.72 0.68
N ASN A 73 -17.65 -30.27 1.72
CA ASN A 73 -17.04 -29.63 2.88
C ASN A 73 -15.99 -30.55 3.56
N GLU A 74 -16.26 -31.86 3.61
CA GLU A 74 -15.32 -32.86 4.14
C GLU A 74 -14.04 -32.94 3.28
N GLN A 75 -14.16 -32.97 1.97
CA GLN A 75 -13.02 -33.00 1.03
C GLN A 75 -12.22 -31.70 1.11
N PHE A 76 -12.89 -30.55 1.17
CA PHE A 76 -12.23 -29.26 1.32
C PHE A 76 -11.42 -29.21 2.60
N MET A 77 -11.99 -29.62 3.74
CA MET A 77 -11.30 -29.63 5.04
C MET A 77 -10.19 -30.68 5.12
N ALA A 78 -10.32 -31.81 4.44
CA ALA A 78 -9.31 -32.87 4.46
C ALA A 78 -8.05 -32.53 3.65
N TRP A 79 -8.23 -32.01 2.43
CA TRP A 79 -7.12 -31.73 1.49
C TRP A 79 -7.31 -30.53 0.58
N GLY A 80 -8.56 -30.12 0.26
CA GLY A 80 -8.85 -29.09 -0.74
C GLY A 80 -8.17 -27.75 -0.45
N TRP A 81 -8.13 -27.30 0.79
CA TRP A 81 -7.44 -26.07 1.18
C TRP A 81 -5.93 -26.10 0.88
N ARG A 82 -5.29 -27.31 0.89
CA ARG A 82 -3.88 -27.44 0.55
C ARG A 82 -3.62 -27.18 -0.92
N CYS A 83 -4.57 -27.49 -1.80
CA CYS A 83 -4.46 -27.21 -3.22
C CYS A 83 -4.36 -25.70 -3.51
N ALA A 84 -5.10 -24.87 -2.75
CA ALA A 84 -4.99 -23.42 -2.87
C ALA A 84 -3.57 -22.91 -2.57
N PHE A 85 -2.91 -23.47 -1.56
CA PHE A 85 -1.52 -23.16 -1.24
C PHE A 85 -0.53 -23.73 -2.27
N LEU A 86 -0.75 -24.94 -2.77
CA LEU A 86 0.11 -25.55 -3.78
C LEU A 86 0.08 -24.79 -5.11
N LEU A 87 -1.04 -24.16 -5.47
CA LEU A 87 -1.11 -23.30 -6.65
C LEU A 87 -0.15 -22.10 -6.55
N SER A 88 0.22 -21.66 -5.35
CA SER A 88 1.21 -20.61 -5.18
C SER A 88 2.60 -20.98 -5.70
N VAL A 89 2.92 -22.27 -5.80
CA VAL A 89 4.19 -22.78 -6.38
C VAL A 89 4.33 -22.35 -7.84
N VAL A 90 3.22 -22.30 -8.59
CA VAL A 90 3.21 -21.82 -9.99
C VAL A 90 3.60 -20.34 -10.02
N LEU A 91 3.01 -19.52 -9.16
CA LEU A 91 3.34 -18.09 -9.08
C LEU A 91 4.79 -17.87 -8.65
N VAL A 92 5.30 -18.65 -7.69
CA VAL A 92 6.71 -18.63 -7.28
C VAL A 92 7.62 -19.00 -8.46
N GLY A 93 7.25 -20.02 -9.25
CA GLY A 93 7.98 -20.41 -10.46
C GLY A 93 8.05 -19.30 -11.50
N VAL A 94 6.91 -18.63 -11.76
CA VAL A 94 6.86 -17.46 -12.65
C VAL A 94 7.72 -16.31 -12.12
N ALA A 95 7.61 -15.98 -10.83
CA ALA A 95 8.40 -14.93 -10.21
C ALA A 95 9.91 -15.22 -10.29
N LEU A 96 10.32 -16.48 -10.04
CA LEU A 96 11.71 -16.92 -10.15
C LEU A 96 12.20 -16.82 -11.60
N TYR A 97 11.41 -17.28 -12.58
CA TYR A 97 11.73 -17.18 -14.00
C TYR A 97 11.95 -15.72 -14.42
N ILE A 98 11.04 -14.82 -14.05
CA ILE A 98 11.17 -13.39 -14.31
C ILE A 98 12.47 -12.86 -13.70
N ARG A 99 12.75 -13.18 -12.43
CA ARG A 99 13.92 -12.69 -11.70
C ARG A 99 15.25 -13.16 -12.29
N MET A 100 15.29 -14.37 -12.84
CA MET A 100 16.50 -14.89 -13.52
C MET A 100 16.77 -14.25 -14.89
N HIS A 101 15.75 -13.71 -15.56
CA HIS A 101 15.86 -13.15 -16.90
C HIS A 101 15.89 -11.62 -16.95
N ILE A 102 15.56 -10.94 -15.83
CA ILE A 102 15.63 -9.48 -15.77
C ILE A 102 17.03 -9.06 -15.33
N LEU A 103 17.65 -8.24 -16.19
CA LEU A 103 18.93 -7.60 -15.92
C LEU A 103 18.77 -6.48 -14.89
N GLU A 104 19.88 -6.07 -14.28
CA GLU A 104 19.93 -4.90 -13.38
C GLU A 104 19.30 -3.66 -14.02
N THR A 105 18.67 -2.82 -13.20
CA THR A 105 17.96 -1.63 -13.70
C THR A 105 18.91 -0.64 -14.38
N PRO A 106 18.46 0.05 -15.44
CA PRO A 106 19.31 0.97 -16.21
C PRO A 106 19.93 2.09 -15.36
N ASP A 107 19.18 2.63 -14.41
CA ASP A 107 19.66 3.73 -13.56
C ASP A 107 20.70 3.25 -12.55
N PHE A 108 20.56 2.04 -12.00
CA PHE A 108 21.56 1.42 -11.12
C PHE A 108 22.85 1.09 -11.87
N ARG A 109 22.76 0.54 -13.08
CA ARG A 109 23.90 0.22 -13.93
C ARG A 109 24.72 1.46 -14.27
N LYS A 110 24.05 2.56 -14.65
CA LYS A 110 24.70 3.86 -14.90
C LYS A 110 25.36 4.43 -13.63
N ALA A 111 24.76 4.25 -12.47
CA ALA A 111 25.35 4.68 -11.20
C ALA A 111 26.60 3.88 -10.85
N GLN A 112 26.61 2.58 -11.15
CA GLN A 112 27.76 1.69 -10.99
C GLN A 112 28.93 2.08 -11.92
N GLU A 113 28.65 2.30 -13.20
CA GLU A 113 29.63 2.72 -14.21
C GLU A 113 30.29 4.07 -13.86
N ARG A 114 29.61 4.95 -13.15
CA ARG A 114 30.14 6.24 -12.68
C ARG A 114 31.01 6.15 -11.43
N GLY A 115 31.35 4.96 -10.96
CA GLY A 115 32.21 4.74 -9.77
C GLY A 115 31.61 5.20 -8.45
N LYS A 116 30.31 5.50 -8.40
CA LYS A 116 29.62 5.94 -7.19
C LYS A 116 29.24 4.81 -6.23
N THR A 117 29.53 3.56 -6.59
CA THR A 117 29.14 2.35 -5.85
C THR A 117 30.22 1.75 -4.97
N GLU A 118 31.46 2.25 -5.00
CA GLU A 118 32.52 1.82 -4.07
C GLU A 118 32.42 2.49 -2.70
N HIS A 119 31.24 2.40 -2.07
CA HIS A 119 31.11 2.86 -0.69
C HIS A 119 31.27 1.69 0.27
N LYS A 120 32.27 1.77 1.16
CA LYS A 120 32.55 0.79 2.23
C LYS A 120 31.42 0.66 3.28
N SER A 121 30.42 1.54 3.30
CA SER A 121 29.33 1.55 4.28
C SER A 121 28.07 0.87 3.77
N LEU A 122 27.36 0.18 4.67
CA LEU A 122 26.05 -0.43 4.36
C LEU A 122 25.07 0.63 3.83
N PRO A 123 24.31 0.34 2.75
CA PRO A 123 23.35 1.29 2.16
C PRO A 123 22.36 1.87 3.17
N ILE A 124 21.90 1.07 4.13
CA ILE A 124 20.97 1.51 5.19
C ILE A 124 21.59 2.61 6.08
N VAL A 125 22.85 2.46 6.48
CA VAL A 125 23.55 3.45 7.31
C VAL A 125 23.71 4.75 6.53
N ARG A 126 24.00 4.66 5.24
CA ARG A 126 24.20 5.80 4.36
C ARG A 126 22.88 6.56 4.15
N VAL A 127 21.79 5.87 3.85
CA VAL A 127 20.46 6.50 3.71
C VAL A 127 20.05 7.23 5.00
N CYS A 128 20.25 6.61 6.16
CA CYS A 128 19.89 7.22 7.44
C CYS A 128 20.76 8.44 7.78
N LYS A 129 22.05 8.46 7.37
CA LYS A 129 22.96 9.58 7.64
C LYS A 129 22.85 10.71 6.63
N GLU A 130 22.74 10.39 5.33
CA GLU A 130 22.77 11.39 4.26
C GLU A 130 21.37 11.94 3.91
N HIS A 131 20.31 11.16 4.14
CA HIS A 131 18.95 11.53 3.75
C HIS A 131 17.87 11.44 4.86
N PRO A 132 18.17 11.84 6.12
CA PRO A 132 17.21 11.70 7.23
C PRO A 132 15.93 12.49 7.00
N GLY A 133 16.02 13.68 6.40
CA GLY A 133 14.86 14.52 6.07
C GLY A 133 13.96 13.90 4.99
N ASN A 134 14.52 13.14 4.05
CA ASN A 134 13.74 12.45 3.02
C ASN A 134 13.05 11.21 3.62
N ILE A 135 13.71 10.51 4.56
CA ILE A 135 13.07 9.43 5.32
C ILE A 135 11.90 9.97 6.12
N ALA A 136 12.07 11.06 6.87
CA ALA A 136 11.02 11.65 7.69
C ALA A 136 9.81 12.10 6.83
N LEU A 137 10.05 12.72 5.67
CA LEU A 137 9.01 13.12 4.72
C LEU A 137 8.30 11.91 4.12
N GLY A 138 9.04 10.87 3.74
CA GLY A 138 8.47 9.65 3.20
C GLY A 138 7.63 8.90 4.23
N VAL A 139 8.12 8.74 5.46
CA VAL A 139 7.37 8.14 6.59
C VAL A 139 6.10 8.94 6.88
N GLY A 140 6.21 10.28 6.93
CA GLY A 140 5.05 11.15 7.12
C GLY A 140 4.03 11.04 5.98
N ALA A 141 4.47 10.94 4.73
CA ALA A 141 3.59 10.73 3.60
C ALA A 141 2.90 9.34 3.65
N ARG A 142 3.62 8.29 4.03
CA ARG A 142 3.13 6.91 4.11
C ARG A 142 2.02 6.70 5.17
N TRP A 143 1.88 7.62 6.11
CA TRP A 143 1.02 7.43 7.28
C TRP A 143 -0.45 7.21 6.93
N ILE A 144 -1.04 8.04 6.05
CA ILE A 144 -2.45 7.92 5.65
C ILE A 144 -2.75 6.61 4.93
N ASP A 145 -1.83 6.14 4.09
CA ASP A 145 -2.04 4.91 3.33
C ASP A 145 -2.31 3.73 4.29
N GLY A 146 -1.44 3.54 5.26
CA GLY A 146 -1.61 2.48 6.23
C GLY A 146 -2.83 2.67 7.14
N VAL A 147 -3.06 3.89 7.66
CA VAL A 147 -4.19 4.16 8.57
C VAL A 147 -5.52 3.98 7.83
N PHE A 148 -5.69 4.62 6.68
CA PHE A 148 -6.95 4.62 5.95
C PHE A 148 -7.36 3.22 5.48
N PHE A 149 -6.39 2.47 4.93
CA PHE A 149 -6.63 1.10 4.51
C PHE A 149 -7.05 0.22 5.71
N ASN A 150 -6.35 0.31 6.84
CA ASN A 150 -6.71 -0.48 8.02
C ASN A 150 -8.06 -0.07 8.63
N VAL A 151 -8.46 1.19 8.52
CA VAL A 151 -9.78 1.65 8.98
C VAL A 151 -10.89 1.12 8.07
N LEU A 152 -10.80 1.34 6.74
CA LEU A 152 -11.90 1.03 5.79
C LEU A 152 -11.84 -0.37 5.17
N ALA A 153 -10.73 -1.10 5.27
CA ALA A 153 -10.66 -2.47 4.75
C ALA A 153 -10.61 -3.54 5.87
N VAL A 154 -10.17 -3.17 7.08
CA VAL A 154 -10.03 -4.14 8.18
C VAL A 154 -11.00 -3.82 9.33
N PHE A 155 -10.86 -2.63 9.94
CA PHE A 155 -11.66 -2.26 11.10
C PHE A 155 -13.15 -2.10 10.76
N VAL A 156 -13.49 -1.57 9.58
CA VAL A 156 -14.88 -1.38 9.13
C VAL A 156 -15.72 -2.66 9.20
N ILE A 157 -15.11 -3.83 8.97
CA ILE A 157 -15.82 -5.12 9.05
C ILE A 157 -16.29 -5.36 10.50
N THR A 158 -15.43 -5.08 11.47
CA THR A 158 -15.79 -5.19 12.90
C THR A 158 -16.87 -4.16 13.27
N TYR A 159 -16.73 -2.93 12.77
CA TYR A 159 -17.71 -1.86 12.99
C TYR A 159 -19.09 -2.22 12.45
N LEU A 160 -19.18 -2.68 11.20
CA LEU A 160 -20.45 -3.06 10.57
C LEU A 160 -21.13 -4.21 11.30
N VAL A 161 -20.35 -5.20 11.75
CA VAL A 161 -20.92 -6.37 12.46
C VAL A 161 -21.35 -6.01 13.88
N GLN A 162 -20.61 -5.18 14.60
CA GLN A 162 -20.86 -4.93 16.02
C GLN A 162 -21.77 -3.74 16.29
N TYR A 163 -21.82 -2.75 15.41
CA TYR A 163 -22.53 -1.49 15.64
C TYR A 163 -23.65 -1.21 14.63
N VAL A 164 -23.63 -1.86 13.47
CA VAL A 164 -24.64 -1.68 12.40
C VAL A 164 -25.47 -2.95 12.18
N ASP A 165 -25.13 -4.05 12.87
CA ASP A 165 -25.79 -5.37 12.78
C ASP A 165 -25.79 -5.98 11.36
N VAL A 166 -24.76 -5.69 10.56
CA VAL A 166 -24.60 -6.26 9.20
C VAL A 166 -23.95 -7.64 9.29
N PRO A 167 -24.45 -8.65 8.58
CA PRO A 167 -23.80 -9.95 8.52
C PRO A 167 -22.36 -9.86 8.01
N ARG A 168 -21.43 -10.57 8.65
CA ARG A 168 -20.00 -10.53 8.31
C ARG A 168 -19.70 -10.82 6.85
N THR A 169 -20.45 -11.73 6.24
CA THR A 169 -20.35 -12.08 4.80
C THR A 169 -20.65 -10.90 3.90
N GLU A 170 -21.66 -10.11 4.24
CA GLU A 170 -22.05 -8.92 3.48
C GLU A 170 -21.02 -7.81 3.64
N ALA A 171 -20.53 -7.56 4.86
CA ALA A 171 -19.46 -6.61 5.13
C ALA A 171 -18.18 -6.95 4.33
N LEU A 172 -17.77 -8.21 4.32
CA LEU A 172 -16.63 -8.71 3.53
C LEU A 172 -16.86 -8.53 2.02
N THR A 173 -18.08 -8.78 1.54
CA THR A 173 -18.43 -8.63 0.12
C THR A 173 -18.32 -7.18 -0.33
N VAL A 174 -18.78 -6.23 0.47
CA VAL A 174 -18.66 -4.80 0.16
C VAL A 174 -17.20 -4.36 0.06
N VAL A 175 -16.35 -4.78 1.01
CA VAL A 175 -14.92 -4.48 0.99
C VAL A 175 -14.23 -5.12 -0.22
N MET A 176 -14.61 -6.34 -0.58
CA MET A 176 -14.08 -7.02 -1.79
C MET A 176 -14.48 -6.28 -3.07
N ILE A 177 -15.73 -5.84 -3.19
CA ILE A 177 -16.18 -5.01 -4.33
C ILE A 177 -15.38 -3.71 -4.39
N ALA A 178 -15.17 -3.04 -3.24
CA ALA A 178 -14.36 -1.83 -3.19
C ALA A 178 -12.92 -2.07 -3.67
N ALA A 179 -12.30 -3.18 -3.27
CA ALA A 179 -10.96 -3.55 -3.72
C ALA A 179 -10.91 -3.80 -5.25
N LEU A 180 -11.93 -4.45 -5.82
CA LEU A 180 -12.04 -4.66 -7.27
C LEU A 180 -12.18 -3.34 -8.03
N VAL A 181 -13.09 -2.49 -7.57
CA VAL A 181 -13.32 -1.17 -8.17
C VAL A 181 -12.09 -0.28 -8.07
N MET A 182 -11.27 -0.44 -7.03
CA MET A 182 -10.02 0.32 -6.84
C MET A 182 -8.99 0.08 -7.96
N CYS A 183 -8.93 -1.11 -8.56
CA CYS A 183 -7.92 -1.45 -9.58
C CYS A 183 -7.79 -0.42 -10.73
N PRO A 184 -8.85 -0.09 -11.48
CA PRO A 184 -8.76 0.88 -12.56
C PRO A 184 -8.44 2.29 -12.05
N PHE A 185 -8.89 2.66 -10.85
CA PHE A 185 -8.59 3.96 -10.27
C PHE A 185 -7.14 4.12 -9.84
N ILE A 186 -6.44 3.05 -9.44
CA ILE A 186 -5.00 3.07 -9.19
C ILE A 186 -4.23 3.49 -10.44
N LEU A 187 -4.53 2.89 -11.61
CA LEU A 187 -3.89 3.25 -12.88
C LEU A 187 -4.24 4.67 -13.32
N PHE A 188 -5.52 5.05 -13.14
CA PHE A 188 -5.97 6.40 -13.43
C PHE A 188 -5.25 7.44 -12.57
N ALA A 189 -5.10 7.18 -11.26
CA ALA A 189 -4.36 8.03 -10.34
C ALA A 189 -2.87 8.14 -10.69
N GLY A 190 -2.25 7.05 -11.15
CA GLY A 190 -0.88 7.05 -11.67
C GLY A 190 -0.73 8.01 -12.87
N ARG A 191 -1.63 7.94 -13.85
CA ARG A 191 -1.65 8.88 -15.00
C ARG A 191 -1.91 10.32 -14.59
N LEU A 192 -2.83 10.53 -13.65
CA LEU A 192 -3.14 11.85 -13.12
C LEU A 192 -1.91 12.47 -12.43
N ALA A 193 -1.16 11.65 -11.70
CA ALA A 193 0.06 12.06 -11.02
C ALA A 193 1.19 12.42 -11.99
N ASP A 194 1.33 11.71 -13.10
CA ASP A 194 2.28 12.07 -14.17
C ASP A 194 1.92 13.41 -14.85
N ARG A 195 0.62 13.72 -14.95
CA ARG A 195 0.16 14.97 -15.60
C ARG A 195 0.20 16.19 -14.67
N PHE A 196 -0.24 16.05 -13.43
CA PHE A 196 -0.44 17.18 -12.51
C PHE A 196 0.64 17.30 -11.41
N GLY A 197 1.51 16.29 -11.30
CA GLY A 197 2.55 16.20 -10.28
C GLY A 197 2.18 15.24 -9.15
N ARG A 198 3.11 14.33 -8.85
CA ARG A 198 2.92 13.19 -7.94
C ARG A 198 2.53 13.61 -6.53
N GLY A 199 3.27 14.57 -5.97
CA GLY A 199 2.99 15.07 -4.62
C GLY A 199 1.70 15.88 -4.53
N LYS A 200 1.23 16.53 -5.61
CA LYS A 200 -0.05 17.23 -5.62
C LYS A 200 -1.22 16.26 -5.58
N VAL A 201 -1.19 15.25 -6.47
CA VAL A 201 -2.26 14.23 -6.54
C VAL A 201 -2.32 13.45 -5.25
N TYR A 202 -1.17 12.97 -4.77
CA TYR A 202 -1.06 12.26 -3.50
C TYR A 202 -1.57 13.10 -2.31
N GLY A 203 -1.12 14.35 -2.21
CA GLY A 203 -1.49 15.24 -1.10
C GLY A 203 -2.99 15.58 -1.08
N LEU A 204 -3.56 15.87 -2.27
CA LEU A 204 -5.00 16.11 -2.38
C LEU A 204 -5.81 14.85 -2.03
N ALA A 205 -5.41 13.70 -2.54
CA ALA A 205 -6.04 12.42 -2.23
C ALA A 205 -5.96 12.09 -0.73
N SER A 206 -4.82 12.38 -0.09
CA SER A 206 -4.64 12.21 1.37
C SER A 206 -5.63 13.08 2.18
N LEU A 207 -5.85 14.32 1.75
CA LEU A 207 -6.87 15.18 2.36
C LEU A 207 -8.28 14.64 2.15
N LEU A 208 -8.59 14.20 0.94
CA LEU A 208 -9.90 13.62 0.63
C LEU A 208 -10.15 12.34 1.43
N CYS A 209 -9.15 11.48 1.61
CA CYS A 209 -9.24 10.31 2.51
C CYS A 209 -9.55 10.74 3.95
N GLY A 210 -8.78 11.68 4.49
CA GLY A 210 -8.99 12.16 5.86
C GLY A 210 -10.35 12.82 6.09
N LEU A 211 -10.85 13.56 5.12
CA LEU A 211 -12.15 14.25 5.22
C LEU A 211 -13.33 13.32 4.97
N SER A 212 -13.19 12.38 4.03
CA SER A 212 -14.27 11.46 3.63
C SER A 212 -14.65 10.45 4.73
N ILE A 213 -13.77 10.25 5.71
CA ILE A 213 -14.02 9.27 6.77
C ILE A 213 -15.26 9.65 7.62
N PHE A 214 -15.48 10.94 7.85
CA PHE A 214 -16.64 11.42 8.60
C PHE A 214 -17.98 11.09 7.93
N PRO A 215 -18.22 11.52 6.67
CA PRO A 215 -19.44 11.13 5.97
C PRO A 215 -19.56 9.62 5.75
N SER A 216 -18.45 8.88 5.67
CA SER A 216 -18.48 7.42 5.54
C SER A 216 -19.09 6.76 6.78
N PHE A 217 -18.60 7.07 7.97
CA PHE A 217 -19.15 6.51 9.21
C PHE A 217 -20.58 6.99 9.47
N TRP A 218 -20.86 8.28 9.25
CA TRP A 218 -22.20 8.82 9.39
C TRP A 218 -23.21 8.14 8.44
N LEU A 219 -22.83 7.88 7.19
CA LEU A 219 -23.67 7.19 6.22
C LEU A 219 -23.87 5.71 6.58
N MET A 220 -22.83 5.04 7.11
CA MET A 220 -22.96 3.65 7.59
C MET A 220 -23.90 3.56 8.79
N GLU A 221 -23.78 4.44 9.76
CA GLU A 221 -24.65 4.51 10.94
C GLU A 221 -26.11 4.78 10.56
N GLY A 222 -26.35 5.78 9.71
CA GLY A 222 -27.68 6.12 9.21
C GLY A 222 -28.27 5.16 8.19
N SER A 223 -27.53 4.13 7.77
CA SER A 223 -27.96 3.23 6.69
C SER A 223 -29.09 2.27 7.10
N GLY A 224 -29.25 2.00 8.41
CA GLY A 224 -30.16 0.98 8.90
C GLY A 224 -29.90 -0.41 8.31
N GLY A 225 -28.64 -0.73 7.97
CA GLY A 225 -28.24 -2.00 7.33
C GLY A 225 -28.42 -2.04 5.81
N ASN A 226 -28.76 -0.92 5.17
CA ASN A 226 -28.90 -0.86 3.71
C ASN A 226 -27.52 -0.99 3.03
N LEU A 227 -27.28 -2.12 2.38
CA LEU A 227 -26.00 -2.46 1.73
C LEU A 227 -25.58 -1.47 0.62
N PHE A 228 -26.54 -0.84 -0.04
CA PHE A 228 -26.22 0.16 -1.07
C PHE A 228 -25.59 1.42 -0.46
N LEU A 229 -26.15 1.92 0.63
CA LEU A 229 -25.58 3.08 1.35
C LEU A 229 -24.23 2.75 1.99
N ILE A 230 -24.12 1.57 2.59
CA ILE A 230 -22.84 1.06 3.14
C ILE A 230 -21.82 0.90 2.01
N GLY A 231 -22.24 0.39 0.86
CA GLY A 231 -21.41 0.29 -0.33
C GLY A 231 -20.87 1.65 -0.79
N LEU A 232 -21.72 2.68 -0.88
CA LEU A 232 -21.28 4.04 -1.23
C LEU A 232 -20.30 4.59 -0.19
N ALA A 233 -20.57 4.38 1.11
CA ALA A 233 -19.74 4.84 2.21
C ALA A 233 -18.32 4.24 2.20
N ILE A 234 -18.14 3.05 1.64
CA ILE A 234 -16.86 2.34 1.59
C ILE A 234 -16.22 2.43 0.21
N VAL A 235 -16.98 2.15 -0.87
CA VAL A 235 -16.44 2.06 -2.24
C VAL A 235 -15.89 3.40 -2.71
N ILE A 236 -16.61 4.51 -2.51
CA ILE A 236 -16.14 5.81 -2.99
C ILE A 236 -14.82 6.20 -2.30
N PRO A 237 -14.71 6.24 -0.97
CA PRO A 237 -13.46 6.61 -0.31
C PRO A 237 -12.31 5.62 -0.56
N LEU A 238 -12.58 4.33 -0.48
CA LEU A 238 -11.55 3.30 -0.62
C LEU A 238 -11.11 3.11 -2.08
N SER A 239 -12.03 3.17 -3.05
CA SER A 239 -11.68 2.89 -4.44
C SER A 239 -11.24 4.12 -5.22
N VAL A 240 -11.78 5.31 -4.90
CA VAL A 240 -11.48 6.53 -5.66
C VAL A 240 -10.44 7.38 -4.96
N PHE A 241 -10.69 7.77 -3.70
CA PHE A 241 -9.79 8.68 -3.01
C PHE A 241 -8.50 7.98 -2.58
N TYR A 242 -8.60 6.79 -2.01
CA TYR A 242 -7.42 6.04 -1.60
C TYR A 242 -6.58 5.55 -2.80
N ALA A 243 -7.20 5.25 -3.95
CA ALA A 243 -6.43 4.98 -5.17
C ALA A 243 -5.56 6.18 -5.59
N GLY A 244 -5.99 7.41 -5.29
CA GLY A 244 -5.21 8.64 -5.48
C GLY A 244 -4.00 8.77 -4.56
N VAL A 245 -4.01 8.08 -3.42
CA VAL A 245 -2.85 7.89 -2.54
C VAL A 245 -2.00 6.74 -3.05
N PHE A 246 -2.56 5.56 -3.17
CA PHE A 246 -1.87 4.31 -3.43
C PHE A 246 -1.24 4.24 -4.83
N GLY A 247 -1.89 4.80 -5.87
CA GLY A 247 -1.38 4.77 -7.25
C GLY A 247 -0.04 5.50 -7.44
N PRO A 248 0.07 6.78 -7.08
CA PRO A 248 1.31 7.54 -7.25
C PRO A 248 2.37 7.30 -6.17
N GLU A 249 2.06 6.61 -5.08
CA GLU A 249 2.90 6.42 -3.91
C GLU A 249 4.29 5.90 -4.24
N ALA A 250 4.34 4.85 -5.02
CA ALA A 250 5.57 4.19 -5.41
C ALA A 250 6.53 5.14 -6.16
N ALA A 251 6.01 5.93 -7.07
CA ALA A 251 6.79 6.92 -7.82
C ALA A 251 7.18 8.12 -6.94
N LEU A 252 6.29 8.57 -6.06
CA LEU A 252 6.56 9.66 -5.11
C LEU A 252 7.73 9.32 -4.19
N PHE A 253 7.75 8.08 -3.66
CA PHE A 253 8.84 7.65 -2.78
C PHE A 253 10.15 7.40 -3.52
N SER A 254 10.06 6.93 -4.79
CA SER A 254 11.24 6.75 -5.64
C SER A 254 11.94 8.07 -5.96
N ASP A 255 11.19 9.17 -6.07
CA ASP A 255 11.74 10.51 -6.31
C ASP A 255 12.51 11.10 -5.11
N LEU A 256 12.31 10.55 -3.89
CA LEU A 256 12.98 11.03 -2.68
C LEU A 256 14.46 10.67 -2.63
N PHE A 257 14.87 9.61 -3.32
CA PHE A 257 16.20 9.03 -3.15
C PHE A 257 16.98 8.95 -4.46
N PRO A 258 18.30 9.25 -4.44
CA PRO A 258 19.15 9.04 -5.60
C PRO A 258 19.27 7.54 -5.94
N PRO A 259 19.60 7.19 -7.21
CA PRO A 259 19.56 5.82 -7.71
C PRO A 259 20.37 4.81 -6.89
N ASP A 260 21.52 5.22 -6.37
CA ASP A 260 22.47 4.38 -5.63
C ASP A 260 21.97 3.90 -4.25
N VAL A 261 21.01 4.60 -3.66
CA VAL A 261 20.38 4.24 -2.36
C VAL A 261 18.86 4.16 -2.42
N ARG A 262 18.27 4.33 -3.60
CA ARG A 262 16.81 4.40 -3.80
C ARG A 262 16.09 3.16 -3.29
N TYR A 263 16.56 1.97 -3.63
CA TYR A 263 15.97 0.72 -3.16
C TYR A 263 15.87 0.65 -1.63
N THR A 264 16.96 0.96 -0.94
CA THR A 264 17.00 0.94 0.52
C THR A 264 16.12 2.04 1.10
N GLY A 265 16.16 3.24 0.51
CA GLY A 265 15.34 4.38 0.96
C GLY A 265 13.86 4.12 0.88
N ILE A 266 13.35 3.64 -0.27
CA ILE A 266 11.93 3.33 -0.44
C ILE A 266 11.50 2.16 0.45
N SER A 267 12.36 1.16 0.65
CA SER A 267 12.05 0.03 1.53
C SER A 267 11.89 0.47 2.99
N ILE A 268 12.76 1.35 3.49
CA ILE A 268 12.63 1.91 4.85
C ILE A 268 11.34 2.70 4.98
N VAL A 269 11.07 3.61 4.04
CA VAL A 269 9.88 4.48 4.08
C VAL A 269 8.59 3.67 4.01
N TYR A 270 8.56 2.59 3.24
CA TYR A 270 7.37 1.77 3.06
C TYR A 270 7.16 0.79 4.21
N GLN A 271 8.19 0.05 4.61
CA GLN A 271 8.06 -1.06 5.56
C GLN A 271 8.00 -0.60 7.02
N PHE A 272 8.77 0.42 7.40
CA PHE A 272 8.82 0.85 8.80
C PHE A 272 7.46 1.36 9.32
N PRO A 273 6.76 2.29 8.64
CA PRO A 273 5.40 2.67 9.05
C PRO A 273 4.41 1.51 8.89
N GLY A 274 4.54 0.69 7.85
CA GLY A 274 3.66 -0.45 7.58
C GLY A 274 3.60 -1.43 8.76
N PHE A 275 4.74 -1.75 9.36
CA PHE A 275 4.82 -2.59 10.54
C PHE A 275 4.03 -2.02 11.74
N LEU A 276 4.20 -0.72 12.02
CA LEU A 276 3.50 -0.06 13.12
C LEU A 276 1.99 0.03 12.87
N VAL A 277 1.62 0.42 11.66
CA VAL A 277 0.21 0.69 11.31
C VAL A 277 -0.59 -0.60 11.22
N ALA A 278 -0.10 -1.62 10.52
CA ALA A 278 -0.84 -2.87 10.35
C ALA A 278 -1.09 -3.60 11.68
N GLY A 279 -0.13 -3.51 12.63
CA GLY A 279 -0.26 -4.17 13.94
C GLY A 279 -1.11 -3.38 14.94
N ILE A 280 -1.06 -2.07 14.89
CA ILE A 280 -1.60 -1.21 15.97
C ILE A 280 -2.96 -0.61 15.61
N VAL A 281 -3.16 -0.15 14.38
CA VAL A 281 -4.34 0.65 14.00
C VAL A 281 -5.68 -0.06 14.22
N PRO A 282 -5.89 -1.33 13.85
CA PRO A 282 -7.18 -1.97 14.08
C PRO A 282 -7.53 -2.08 15.59
N GLY A 283 -6.52 -2.39 16.42
CA GLY A 283 -6.66 -2.43 17.88
C GLY A 283 -6.93 -1.04 18.48
N LEU A 284 -6.22 -0.02 17.98
CA LEU A 284 -6.40 1.37 18.40
C LEU A 284 -7.81 1.88 18.04
N CYS A 285 -8.31 1.57 16.86
CA CYS A 285 -9.67 1.91 16.46
C CYS A 285 -10.71 1.26 17.39
N THR A 286 -10.53 0.00 17.74
CA THR A 286 -11.41 -0.70 18.70
C THR A 286 -11.35 -0.03 20.08
N LEU A 287 -10.18 0.43 20.50
CA LEU A 287 -10.00 1.15 21.78
C LEU A 287 -10.70 2.52 21.74
N PHE A 288 -10.58 3.27 20.65
CA PHE A 288 -11.26 4.55 20.45
C PHE A 288 -12.78 4.40 20.49
N MET A 289 -13.33 3.35 19.89
CA MET A 289 -14.76 3.05 19.99
C MET A 289 -15.20 2.81 21.45
N LYS A 290 -14.39 2.08 22.23
CA LYS A 290 -14.68 1.85 23.66
C LYS A 290 -14.59 3.13 24.49
N TRP A 291 -13.65 4.02 24.18
CA TRP A 291 -13.47 5.29 24.92
C TRP A 291 -14.56 6.33 24.60
N ASN A 292 -15.23 6.20 23.47
CA ASN A 292 -16.26 7.12 23.02
C ASN A 292 -17.64 6.45 22.91
N ASP A 293 -17.92 5.48 23.76
CA ASP A 293 -19.23 4.81 23.92
C ASP A 293 -19.83 4.31 22.58
N GLY A 294 -18.95 3.87 21.65
CA GLY A 294 -19.36 3.36 20.34
C GLY A 294 -19.43 4.39 19.22
N ASP A 295 -19.18 5.68 19.51
CA ASP A 295 -19.12 6.73 18.49
C ASP A 295 -17.74 6.70 17.77
N PRO A 296 -17.70 6.66 16.43
CA PRO A 296 -16.47 6.60 15.65
C PRO A 296 -15.68 7.91 15.56
N LEU A 297 -16.07 8.98 16.26
CA LEU A 297 -15.46 10.29 16.15
C LEU A 297 -13.93 10.27 16.33
N TYR A 298 -13.41 9.53 17.33
CA TYR A 298 -11.96 9.45 17.56
C TYR A 298 -11.23 8.70 16.44
N VAL A 299 -11.86 7.71 15.84
CA VAL A 299 -11.32 7.03 14.62
C VAL A 299 -11.26 8.01 13.46
N CYS A 300 -12.30 8.82 13.28
CA CYS A 300 -12.37 9.85 12.24
C CYS A 300 -11.29 10.92 12.44
N LEU A 301 -11.15 11.46 13.66
CA LEU A 301 -10.11 12.46 13.99
C LEU A 301 -8.69 11.92 13.79
N PHE A 302 -8.42 10.68 14.20
CA PHE A 302 -7.15 10.03 13.99
C PHE A 302 -6.83 9.87 12.49
N THR A 303 -7.81 9.45 11.69
CA THR A 303 -7.66 9.32 10.24
C THR A 303 -7.47 10.67 9.55
N LEU A 304 -8.19 11.70 9.99
CA LEU A 304 -8.00 13.07 9.50
C LEU A 304 -6.58 13.58 9.81
N LEU A 305 -6.08 13.38 11.02
CA LEU A 305 -4.71 13.76 11.39
C LEU A 305 -3.67 13.04 10.50
N ALA A 306 -3.88 11.75 10.23
CA ALA A 306 -3.05 11.01 9.29
C ALA A 306 -3.11 11.61 7.87
N GLY A 307 -4.31 12.01 7.41
CA GLY A 307 -4.49 12.67 6.11
C GLY A 307 -3.77 14.02 6.02
N LEU A 308 -3.87 14.84 7.05
CA LEU A 308 -3.21 16.14 7.10
C LEU A 308 -1.67 16.02 7.13
N THR A 309 -1.12 15.09 7.93
CA THR A 309 0.33 14.88 8.01
C THR A 309 0.89 14.36 6.69
N SER A 310 0.18 13.43 6.04
CA SER A 310 0.59 12.88 4.75
C SER A 310 0.48 13.89 3.62
N ALA A 311 -0.57 14.70 3.60
CA ALA A 311 -0.73 15.77 2.63
C ALA A 311 0.37 16.83 2.76
N ALA A 312 0.66 17.28 3.99
CA ALA A 312 1.74 18.22 4.25
C ALA A 312 3.10 17.68 3.75
N SER A 313 3.42 16.42 4.08
CA SER A 313 4.63 15.76 3.63
C SER A 313 4.71 15.69 2.09
N ALA A 314 3.62 15.28 1.42
CA ALA A 314 3.57 15.17 -0.03
C ALA A 314 3.73 16.52 -0.74
N PHE A 315 3.13 17.59 -0.23
CA PHE A 315 3.30 18.93 -0.78
C PHE A 315 4.72 19.46 -0.59
N ILE A 316 5.38 19.15 0.54
CA ILE A 316 6.79 19.49 0.76
C ILE A 316 7.67 18.73 -0.23
N ILE A 317 7.44 17.44 -0.45
CA ILE A 317 8.16 16.62 -1.44
C ILE A 317 8.01 17.25 -2.83
N GLN A 318 6.78 17.62 -3.23
CA GLN A 318 6.54 18.25 -4.54
C GLN A 318 7.27 19.60 -4.68
N ARG A 319 7.30 20.42 -3.64
CA ARG A 319 8.03 21.69 -3.66
C ARG A 319 9.53 21.48 -3.83
N LYS A 320 10.12 20.52 -3.10
CA LYS A 320 11.54 20.16 -3.25
C LYS A 320 11.87 19.67 -4.66
N HIS A 321 11.02 18.80 -5.22
CA HIS A 321 11.19 18.31 -6.58
C HIS A 321 11.16 19.46 -7.61
N ASN A 322 10.16 20.34 -7.52
CA ASN A 322 10.05 21.49 -8.42
C ASN A 322 11.25 22.45 -8.30
N ALA A 323 11.77 22.65 -7.07
CA ALA A 323 12.95 23.50 -6.86
C ALA A 323 14.22 22.86 -7.45
N ALA A 324 14.36 21.55 -7.36
CA ALA A 324 15.50 20.84 -7.98
C ALA A 324 15.47 20.92 -9.52
N VAL A 325 14.28 20.76 -10.12
CA VAL A 325 14.10 20.90 -11.57
C VAL A 325 14.42 22.32 -12.05
N ARG A 326 13.99 23.35 -11.33
CA ARG A 326 14.32 24.75 -11.68
C ARG A 326 15.81 24.99 -11.67
N ARG A 327 16.53 24.56 -10.62
CA ARG A 327 17.99 24.72 -10.54
C ARG A 327 18.77 24.03 -11.65
N SER A 328 18.29 22.87 -12.11
CA SER A 328 18.91 22.20 -13.27
C SER A 328 18.72 22.95 -14.58
N VAL A 329 17.58 23.59 -14.78
CA VAL A 329 17.30 24.42 -15.96
C VAL A 329 18.12 25.73 -15.92
N ASP A 330 18.16 26.40 -14.76
CA ASP A 330 18.88 27.66 -14.59
C ASP A 330 20.40 27.43 -14.73
N GLY A 331 20.94 26.31 -14.24
CA GLY A 331 22.35 25.95 -14.36
C GLY A 331 22.79 25.55 -15.77
N GLU A 332 21.88 25.05 -16.61
CA GLU A 332 22.16 24.81 -18.04
C GLU A 332 22.17 26.11 -18.86
N VAL A 333 21.48 27.15 -18.40
CA VAL A 333 21.41 28.46 -19.09
C VAL A 333 22.68 29.29 -18.78
N GLU A 334 23.36 29.09 -17.64
CA GLU A 334 24.61 29.80 -17.31
C GLU A 334 25.85 29.23 -18.05
N HIS A 335 25.73 28.08 -18.72
CA HIS A 335 26.85 27.43 -19.44
C HIS A 335 26.69 27.46 -20.99
N VAL A 336 25.74 28.24 -21.54
CA VAL A 336 25.61 28.56 -22.97
C VAL A 336 25.95 30.02 -23.19
#